data_d0457ec644bc91bba872ee2003f5176a
#
_entry.id   d0457ec644bc91bba872ee2003f5176a
#
_cell.length_a   1.000
_cell.length_b   1.000
_cell.length_c   1.000
_cell.angle_alpha   90.00
_cell.angle_beta   90.00
_cell.angle_gamma   90.00
#
_symmetry.space_group_name_H-M   'P 1'
#
loop_
_entity.id
_entity.type
_entity.pdbx_description
1 polymer ?
#
loop_
_entity_poly.entity_id
_entity_poly.type
_entity_poly.pdbx_seq_one_letter_code
_entity_poly.pdbx_strand_id
1 'polypeptide(L)'
;MSASADGFRMPPEWAPHERTWMAWPGPNVTFPNEAELAGSRAAWASVARAVRRFEPVTVVCGPGQSAAAAALLGPDIDLVECELDDAWMRDIGPTFLTDGTELAAVDWTFNGWGAQDWARWEHDAKIGAYVSDLAGARTYTSRLVNEGGAVHVDGEGTVLLTESVQLGPERNPGWTREQVEAEVHGMLGTRKAIWLPRGLTADYPPHGYGTLGHVDIVAAFARPGVVVAHTQPDPAHPDHEVCGENVALLRSQTDARGRGIEVVEIPAPTVLTDDHGWVDYSYINHYLCNGGVVLCGFDDPRDENAAGIFRRLFPERTVTLVDARTIFAGGGGIHCITQQQPRV
;
A
#
# COMPACT_ATOMS: atom_id res chain seq x y z
N MET A 1 16.43 18.01 6.32
CA MET A 1 15.53 19.05 5.73
C MET A 1 14.18 18.42 5.63
N SER A 2 13.11 19.15 5.92
CA SER A 2 11.74 18.62 5.93
C SER A 2 11.04 19.03 4.62
N ALA A 3 10.43 18.10 3.91
CA ALA A 3 9.73 18.38 2.67
C ALA A 3 8.57 19.38 2.87
N SER A 4 7.88 19.30 4.01
CA SER A 4 6.81 20.24 4.35
C SER A 4 7.27 21.68 4.54
N ALA A 5 8.49 21.89 5.03
CA ALA A 5 9.07 23.24 5.15
C ALA A 5 9.38 23.88 3.79
N ASP A 6 9.62 23.07 2.76
CA ASP A 6 9.80 23.50 1.38
C ASP A 6 8.46 23.58 0.60
N GLY A 7 7.31 23.34 1.27
CA GLY A 7 5.97 23.47 0.69
C GLY A 7 5.39 22.18 0.13
N PHE A 8 6.15 21.09 0.12
CA PHE A 8 5.69 19.80 -0.42
C PHE A 8 4.77 19.06 0.55
N ARG A 9 3.85 18.31 -0.01
CA ARG A 9 2.92 17.43 0.73
C ARG A 9 2.59 16.19 -0.09
N MET A 10 2.26 15.11 0.57
CA MET A 10 1.70 13.92 -0.05
C MET A 10 0.26 14.21 -0.46
N PRO A 11 -0.08 14.15 -1.77
CA PRO A 11 -1.46 14.26 -2.19
C PRO A 11 -2.25 13.00 -1.81
N PRO A 12 -3.59 13.09 -1.70
CA PRO A 12 -4.41 11.89 -1.48
C PRO A 12 -4.38 11.01 -2.71
N GLU A 13 -4.61 9.71 -2.54
CA GLU A 13 -4.51 8.74 -3.64
C GLU A 13 -5.52 8.99 -4.77
N TRP A 14 -6.64 9.66 -4.50
CA TRP A 14 -7.60 10.05 -5.54
C TRP A 14 -7.22 11.31 -6.33
N ALA A 15 -6.11 11.96 -6.03
CA ALA A 15 -5.58 13.06 -6.83
C ALA A 15 -5.19 12.57 -8.24
N PRO A 16 -5.11 13.44 -9.25
CA PRO A 16 -4.68 13.03 -10.58
C PRO A 16 -3.27 12.44 -10.59
N HIS A 17 -3.10 11.29 -11.23
CA HIS A 17 -1.82 10.63 -11.40
C HIS A 17 -1.20 10.93 -12.76
N GLU A 18 0.11 11.05 -12.81
CA GLU A 18 0.91 11.00 -14.04
C GLU A 18 1.07 9.56 -14.52
N ARG A 19 1.36 8.64 -13.59
CA ARG A 19 1.50 7.20 -13.82
C ARG A 19 1.44 6.38 -12.53
N THR A 20 1.36 5.07 -12.71
CA THR A 20 1.60 4.07 -11.67
C THR A 20 2.95 3.40 -11.87
N TRP A 21 3.71 3.27 -10.78
CA TRP A 21 4.91 2.43 -10.71
C TRP A 21 4.57 1.07 -10.11
N MET A 22 5.18 0.01 -10.67
CA MET A 22 5.12 -1.36 -10.14
C MET A 22 6.52 -1.99 -10.21
N ALA A 23 6.75 -3.09 -9.48
CA ALA A 23 7.93 -3.93 -9.60
C ALA A 23 7.54 -5.31 -10.13
N TRP A 24 8.47 -5.99 -10.80
CA TRP A 24 8.22 -7.29 -11.43
C TRP A 24 8.74 -8.43 -10.57
N PRO A 25 7.93 -9.46 -10.24
CA PRO A 25 8.37 -10.57 -9.42
C PRO A 25 9.55 -11.34 -10.01
N GLY A 26 10.64 -11.44 -9.22
CA GLY A 26 11.80 -12.26 -9.45
C GLY A 26 11.83 -13.51 -8.57
N PRO A 27 12.72 -14.47 -8.84
CA PRO A 27 12.89 -15.62 -7.95
C PRO A 27 13.43 -15.18 -6.59
N ASN A 28 12.68 -15.45 -5.53
CA ASN A 28 13.08 -15.15 -4.15
C ASN A 28 12.39 -16.13 -3.18
N VAL A 29 12.46 -15.85 -1.88
CA VAL A 29 11.82 -16.70 -0.86
C VAL A 29 10.28 -16.63 -0.91
N THR A 30 9.73 -15.51 -1.34
CA THR A 30 8.29 -15.30 -1.51
C THR A 30 7.74 -16.08 -2.70
N PHE A 31 8.57 -16.29 -3.76
CA PHE A 31 8.24 -17.04 -4.96
C PHE A 31 9.29 -18.13 -5.22
N PRO A 32 9.35 -19.19 -4.37
CA PRO A 32 10.50 -20.09 -4.28
C PRO A 32 10.63 -21.08 -5.44
N ASN A 33 9.62 -21.23 -6.28
CA ASN A 33 9.63 -22.15 -7.42
C ASN A 33 9.01 -21.55 -8.68
N GLU A 34 9.27 -22.17 -9.84
CA GLU A 34 8.82 -21.65 -11.14
C GLU A 34 7.29 -21.52 -11.26
N ALA A 35 6.53 -22.42 -10.65
CA ALA A 35 5.07 -22.41 -10.75
C ALA A 35 4.47 -21.24 -9.96
N GLU A 36 4.94 -21.00 -8.73
CA GLU A 36 4.51 -19.87 -7.90
C GLU A 36 4.95 -18.55 -8.52
N LEU A 37 6.19 -18.47 -9.01
CA LEU A 37 6.69 -17.28 -9.70
C LEU A 37 5.87 -16.98 -10.97
N ALA A 38 5.53 -18.00 -11.76
CA ALA A 38 4.70 -17.81 -12.95
C ALA A 38 3.27 -17.36 -12.58
N GLY A 39 2.69 -17.91 -11.53
CA GLY A 39 1.40 -17.48 -10.97
C GLY A 39 1.42 -16.02 -10.51
N SER A 40 2.44 -15.63 -9.75
CA SER A 40 2.63 -14.26 -9.26
C SER A 40 2.81 -13.29 -10.42
N ARG A 41 3.65 -13.60 -11.40
CA ARG A 41 3.82 -12.78 -12.62
C ARG A 41 2.51 -12.59 -13.38
N ALA A 42 1.68 -13.62 -13.48
CA ALA A 42 0.36 -13.52 -14.10
C ALA A 42 -0.58 -12.60 -13.30
N ALA A 43 -0.56 -12.69 -11.96
CA ALA A 43 -1.36 -11.84 -11.07
C ALA A 43 -0.91 -10.36 -11.16
N TRP A 44 0.40 -10.08 -11.06
CA TRP A 44 0.95 -8.73 -11.25
C TRP A 44 0.60 -8.15 -12.62
N ALA A 45 0.74 -8.93 -13.68
CA ALA A 45 0.36 -8.51 -15.03
C ALA A 45 -1.14 -8.21 -15.14
N SER A 46 -2.01 -8.92 -14.42
CA SER A 46 -3.45 -8.66 -14.41
C SER A 46 -3.75 -7.30 -13.77
N VAL A 47 -3.09 -6.96 -12.66
CA VAL A 47 -3.20 -5.64 -12.01
C VAL A 47 -2.64 -4.55 -12.91
N ALA A 48 -1.43 -4.71 -13.46
CA ALA A 48 -0.81 -3.75 -14.35
C ALA A 48 -1.70 -3.42 -15.57
N ARG A 49 -2.30 -4.43 -16.19
CA ARG A 49 -3.23 -4.25 -17.31
C ARG A 49 -4.56 -3.60 -16.88
N ALA A 50 -5.05 -3.88 -15.66
CA ALA A 50 -6.24 -3.22 -15.13
C ALA A 50 -6.00 -1.73 -14.92
N VAL A 51 -4.87 -1.35 -14.30
CA VAL A 51 -4.45 0.05 -14.09
C VAL A 51 -4.21 0.74 -15.44
N ARG A 52 -3.54 0.08 -16.40
CA ARG A 52 -3.20 0.64 -17.71
C ARG A 52 -4.40 1.14 -18.51
N ARG A 53 -5.60 0.63 -18.22
CA ARG A 53 -6.85 1.12 -18.83
C ARG A 53 -7.17 2.57 -18.45
N PHE A 54 -6.56 3.09 -17.39
CA PHE A 54 -6.87 4.38 -16.80
C PHE A 54 -5.69 5.36 -16.82
N GLU A 55 -4.46 4.84 -16.68
CA GLU A 55 -3.25 5.65 -16.61
C GLU A 55 -2.02 4.89 -17.10
N PRO A 56 -0.91 5.58 -17.46
CA PRO A 56 0.35 4.94 -17.80
C PRO A 56 0.89 4.09 -16.63
N VAL A 57 1.51 2.97 -16.97
CA VAL A 57 2.16 2.07 -15.99
C VAL A 57 3.62 1.88 -16.39
N THR A 58 4.53 2.02 -15.43
CA THR A 58 5.94 1.66 -15.57
C THR A 58 6.28 0.57 -14.58
N VAL A 59 6.91 -0.50 -15.07
CA VAL A 59 7.29 -1.65 -14.24
C VAL A 59 8.82 -1.73 -14.18
N VAL A 60 9.36 -1.70 -12.97
CA VAL A 60 10.77 -1.99 -12.70
C VAL A 60 10.94 -3.50 -12.69
N CYS A 61 11.87 -4.04 -13.47
CA CYS A 61 12.17 -5.47 -13.52
C CYS A 61 13.66 -5.73 -13.38
N GLY A 62 14.01 -6.93 -12.93
CA GLY A 62 15.41 -7.32 -12.80
C GLY A 62 16.15 -7.32 -14.15
N PRO A 63 17.49 -7.15 -14.17
CA PRO A 63 18.29 -7.15 -15.39
C PRO A 63 18.03 -8.36 -16.26
N GLY A 64 17.79 -8.11 -17.57
CA GLY A 64 17.52 -9.15 -18.56
C GLY A 64 16.11 -9.76 -18.50
N GLN A 65 15.21 -9.25 -17.66
CA GLN A 65 13.85 -9.75 -17.54
C GLN A 65 12.84 -9.00 -18.42
N SER A 66 13.21 -7.89 -19.04
CA SER A 66 12.30 -7.02 -19.82
C SER A 66 11.53 -7.78 -20.90
N ALA A 67 12.17 -8.68 -21.65
CA ALA A 67 11.50 -9.42 -22.72
C ALA A 67 10.43 -10.39 -22.17
N ALA A 68 10.71 -11.07 -21.06
CA ALA A 68 9.76 -11.98 -20.42
C ALA A 68 8.60 -11.21 -19.77
N ALA A 69 8.88 -10.08 -19.14
CA ALA A 69 7.87 -9.18 -18.56
C ALA A 69 6.96 -8.61 -19.66
N ALA A 70 7.53 -8.08 -20.76
CA ALA A 70 6.77 -7.55 -21.90
C ALA A 70 5.79 -8.57 -22.51
N ALA A 71 6.18 -9.83 -22.56
CA ALA A 71 5.33 -10.89 -23.09
C ALA A 71 4.02 -11.10 -22.29
N LEU A 72 4.03 -10.82 -20.98
CA LEU A 72 2.87 -10.93 -20.12
C LEU A 72 2.14 -9.59 -19.92
N LEU A 73 2.89 -8.50 -19.81
CA LEU A 73 2.35 -7.16 -19.56
C LEU A 73 1.67 -6.56 -20.81
N GLY A 74 2.21 -6.86 -21.99
CA GLY A 74 1.78 -6.26 -23.25
C GLY A 74 2.60 -5.01 -23.63
N PRO A 75 2.39 -4.46 -24.83
CA PRO A 75 3.24 -3.42 -25.41
C PRO A 75 3.00 -2.02 -24.83
N ASP A 76 1.91 -1.80 -24.11
CA ASP A 76 1.51 -0.48 -23.64
C ASP A 76 1.99 -0.17 -22.20
N ILE A 77 2.85 -1.02 -21.63
CA ILE A 77 3.42 -0.87 -20.29
C ILE A 77 4.92 -0.63 -20.44
N ASP A 78 5.41 0.46 -19.86
CA ASP A 78 6.82 0.82 -19.89
C ASP A 78 7.62 -0.10 -18.96
N LEU A 79 8.84 -0.45 -19.38
CA LEU A 79 9.76 -1.29 -18.61
C LEU A 79 11.08 -0.58 -18.38
N VAL A 80 11.59 -0.67 -17.15
CA VAL A 80 12.94 -0.22 -16.77
C VAL A 80 13.64 -1.33 -15.99
N GLU A 81 14.93 -1.49 -16.18
CA GLU A 81 15.70 -2.53 -15.50
C GLU A 81 16.46 -1.98 -14.29
N CYS A 82 16.31 -2.65 -13.15
CA CYS A 82 17.07 -2.42 -11.93
C CYS A 82 17.12 -3.70 -11.12
N GLU A 83 18.17 -3.92 -10.36
CA GLU A 83 18.23 -5.04 -9.40
C GLU A 83 17.12 -4.89 -8.37
N LEU A 84 16.44 -6.00 -8.06
CA LEU A 84 15.34 -6.11 -7.11
C LEU A 84 15.55 -7.34 -6.23
N ASP A 85 15.17 -7.25 -4.96
CA ASP A 85 15.07 -8.39 -4.07
C ASP A 85 13.62 -8.93 -4.03
N ASP A 86 12.60 -8.03 -4.07
CA ASP A 86 11.19 -8.39 -4.12
C ASP A 86 10.37 -7.39 -5.00
N ALA A 87 9.03 -7.51 -5.03
CA ALA A 87 8.19 -6.81 -6.01
C ALA A 87 7.10 -5.90 -5.40
N TRP A 88 7.29 -5.44 -4.17
CA TRP A 88 6.32 -4.66 -3.40
C TRP A 88 6.56 -3.15 -3.57
N MET A 89 6.23 -2.60 -4.76
CA MET A 89 6.55 -1.21 -5.14
C MET A 89 5.96 -0.17 -4.19
N ARG A 90 4.87 -0.44 -3.51
CA ARG A 90 4.30 0.45 -2.48
C ARG A 90 5.31 0.73 -1.37
N ASP A 91 6.07 -0.27 -0.99
CA ASP A 91 6.95 -0.25 0.17
C ASP A 91 8.40 0.07 -0.16
N ILE A 92 8.90 -0.51 -1.27
CA ILE A 92 10.28 -0.29 -1.71
C ILE A 92 10.43 0.98 -2.57
N GLY A 93 9.32 1.46 -3.14
CA GLY A 93 9.27 2.69 -3.95
C GLY A 93 9.19 3.96 -3.10
N PRO A 94 9.35 5.13 -3.73
CA PRO A 94 9.29 6.40 -3.01
C PRO A 94 7.85 6.78 -2.70
N THR A 95 7.63 7.52 -1.61
CA THR A 95 6.35 8.21 -1.37
C THR A 95 6.40 9.56 -2.06
N PHE A 96 5.64 9.74 -3.15
CA PHE A 96 5.64 10.96 -3.92
C PHE A 96 4.91 12.12 -3.24
N LEU A 97 5.45 13.32 -3.46
CA LEU A 97 4.97 14.58 -2.92
C LEU A 97 4.83 15.62 -4.04
N THR A 98 4.03 16.65 -3.82
CA THR A 98 3.97 17.82 -4.70
C THR A 98 3.70 19.10 -3.90
N ASP A 99 4.20 20.24 -4.43
CA ASP A 99 3.79 21.59 -4.01
C ASP A 99 2.74 22.19 -4.95
N GLY A 100 2.32 21.43 -5.99
CA GLY A 100 1.39 21.83 -7.05
C GLY A 100 2.09 22.32 -8.32
N THR A 101 3.42 22.41 -8.33
CA THR A 101 4.24 22.83 -9.48
C THR A 101 5.44 21.93 -9.71
N GLU A 102 5.98 21.36 -8.66
CA GLU A 102 7.15 20.49 -8.69
C GLU A 102 6.82 19.13 -8.04
N LEU A 103 7.49 18.10 -8.55
CA LEU A 103 7.44 16.75 -8.00
C LEU A 103 8.58 16.55 -7.00
N ALA A 104 8.26 16.02 -5.84
CA ALA A 104 9.22 15.53 -4.87
C ALA A 104 8.87 14.12 -4.41
N ALA A 105 9.74 13.53 -3.62
CA ALA A 105 9.55 12.20 -3.08
C ALA A 105 10.23 12.05 -1.72
N VAL A 106 9.67 11.23 -0.85
CA VAL A 106 10.35 10.74 0.33
C VAL A 106 10.91 9.36 0.02
N ASP A 107 12.21 9.22 0.21
CA ASP A 107 12.92 7.95 0.23
C ASP A 107 13.10 7.54 1.70
N TRP A 108 12.23 6.62 2.15
CA TRP A 108 12.24 6.12 3.52
C TRP A 108 13.40 5.15 3.75
N THR A 109 13.86 5.02 4.98
CA THR A 109 14.74 3.90 5.32
C THR A 109 13.92 2.61 5.27
N PHE A 110 14.26 1.73 4.33
CA PHE A 110 13.65 0.40 4.21
C PHE A 110 14.58 -0.67 4.80
N ASN A 111 14.01 -1.58 5.64
CA ASN A 111 14.77 -2.63 6.31
C ASN A 111 14.11 -4.02 6.24
N GLY A 112 13.34 -4.29 5.18
CA GLY A 112 12.69 -5.60 5.00
C GLY A 112 11.56 -5.81 6.01
N TRP A 113 10.66 -4.83 6.13
CA TRP A 113 9.46 -4.87 6.99
C TRP A 113 9.73 -5.17 8.46
N GLY A 114 10.80 -4.56 9.02
CA GLY A 114 11.21 -4.81 10.39
C GLY A 114 12.27 -5.88 10.52
N ALA A 115 13.21 -5.93 9.57
CA ALA A 115 14.36 -6.83 9.54
C ALA A 115 13.97 -8.31 9.73
N GLN A 116 12.93 -8.76 9.04
CA GLN A 116 12.44 -10.13 9.13
C GLN A 116 13.45 -11.11 8.53
N ASP A 117 13.64 -12.25 9.16
CA ASP A 117 14.69 -13.24 8.79
C ASP A 117 14.56 -13.77 7.36
N TRP A 118 13.36 -13.76 6.78
CA TRP A 118 13.10 -14.20 5.42
C TRP A 118 13.39 -13.12 4.38
N ALA A 119 13.31 -11.83 4.74
CA ALA A 119 13.43 -10.72 3.80
C ALA A 119 14.88 -10.48 3.35
N ARG A 120 15.03 -10.07 2.09
CA ARG A 120 16.22 -9.47 1.52
C ARG A 120 15.86 -8.06 1.07
N TRP A 121 16.79 -7.10 1.23
CA TRP A 121 16.47 -5.71 0.89
C TRP A 121 17.68 -4.86 0.45
N GLU A 122 18.80 -5.51 0.15
CA GLU A 122 20.01 -4.77 -0.25
C GLU A 122 19.84 -4.02 -1.57
N HIS A 123 18.98 -4.52 -2.47
CA HIS A 123 18.59 -3.84 -3.71
C HIS A 123 17.35 -2.99 -3.51
N ASP A 124 16.34 -3.51 -2.85
CA ASP A 124 15.05 -2.86 -2.60
C ASP A 124 15.21 -1.54 -1.86
N ALA A 125 16.12 -1.45 -0.88
CA ALA A 125 16.45 -0.21 -0.16
C ALA A 125 16.98 0.93 -1.06
N LYS A 126 17.22 0.70 -2.35
CA LYS A 126 17.69 1.69 -3.32
C LYS A 126 16.63 2.08 -4.34
N ILE A 127 15.52 1.35 -4.38
CA ILE A 127 14.46 1.55 -5.40
C ILE A 127 13.76 2.90 -5.20
N GLY A 128 13.57 3.33 -3.96
CA GLY A 128 12.99 4.65 -3.67
C GLY A 128 13.76 5.78 -4.35
N ALA A 129 15.09 5.83 -4.18
CA ALA A 129 15.96 6.81 -4.83
C ALA A 129 15.97 6.63 -6.36
N TYR A 130 16.08 5.38 -6.85
CA TYR A 130 16.12 5.08 -8.29
C TYR A 130 14.86 5.54 -9.02
N VAL A 131 13.67 5.23 -8.48
CA VAL A 131 12.40 5.64 -9.07
C VAL A 131 12.20 7.15 -8.98
N SER A 132 12.65 7.79 -7.88
CA SER A 132 12.64 9.25 -7.73
C SER A 132 13.45 9.95 -8.83
N ASP A 133 14.66 9.44 -9.12
CA ASP A 133 15.52 9.97 -10.17
C ASP A 133 14.87 9.81 -11.55
N LEU A 134 14.30 8.65 -11.86
CA LEU A 134 13.60 8.41 -13.12
C LEU A 134 12.38 9.33 -13.29
N ALA A 135 11.69 9.62 -12.20
CA ALA A 135 10.53 10.52 -12.19
C ALA A 135 10.94 12.00 -12.24
N GLY A 136 12.21 12.33 -12.10
CA GLY A 136 12.71 13.70 -11.98
C GLY A 136 12.25 14.39 -10.67
N ALA A 137 12.01 13.62 -9.62
CA ALA A 137 11.54 14.13 -8.35
C ALA A 137 12.68 14.62 -7.47
N ARG A 138 12.45 15.71 -6.73
CA ARG A 138 13.35 16.14 -5.66
C ARG A 138 13.25 15.19 -4.48
N THR A 139 14.32 14.49 -4.13
CA THR A 139 14.32 13.45 -3.10
C THR A 139 14.63 14.02 -1.71
N TYR A 140 13.81 13.65 -0.73
CA TYR A 140 14.03 13.83 0.69
C TYR A 140 14.24 12.47 1.35
N THR A 141 15.32 12.31 2.10
CA THR A 141 15.61 11.08 2.84
C THR A 141 15.14 11.18 4.28
N SER A 142 14.55 10.12 4.80
CA SER A 142 14.15 10.00 6.21
C SER A 142 14.94 8.90 6.90
N ARG A 143 15.26 9.09 8.18
CA ARG A 143 15.85 8.06 9.03
C ARG A 143 14.80 7.16 9.70
N LEU A 144 13.53 7.53 9.61
CA LEU A 144 12.45 6.67 10.07
C LEU A 144 12.40 5.45 9.16
N VAL A 145 12.46 4.27 9.73
CA VAL A 145 12.15 3.04 9.01
C VAL A 145 10.64 3.04 8.78
N ASN A 146 10.26 3.11 7.50
CA ASN A 146 8.87 3.22 7.10
C ASN A 146 8.67 2.72 5.68
N GLU A 147 7.46 2.34 5.37
CA GLU A 147 7.03 1.90 4.05
C GLU A 147 5.79 2.69 3.59
N GLY A 148 5.56 2.76 2.29
CA GLY A 148 4.41 3.46 1.73
C GLY A 148 3.06 2.87 2.16
N GLY A 149 2.98 1.55 2.37
CA GLY A 149 1.78 0.86 2.88
C GLY A 149 1.47 1.13 4.36
N ALA A 150 2.45 1.65 5.11
CA ALA A 150 2.31 2.00 6.52
C ALA A 150 1.67 3.38 6.75
N VAL A 151 1.40 4.15 5.70
CA VAL A 151 0.80 5.50 5.78
C VAL A 151 -0.34 5.65 4.78
N HIS A 152 -1.40 6.37 5.17
CA HIS A 152 -2.47 6.77 4.26
C HIS A 152 -2.96 8.18 4.60
N VAL A 153 -3.07 9.09 3.61
CA VAL A 153 -3.37 10.49 3.85
C VAL A 153 -4.70 10.94 3.24
N ASP A 154 -5.35 11.93 3.86
CA ASP A 154 -6.59 12.53 3.37
C ASP A 154 -6.38 13.72 2.42
N GLY A 155 -5.12 14.13 2.19
CA GLY A 155 -4.76 15.31 1.42
C GLY A 155 -5.08 16.65 2.09
N GLU A 156 -5.69 16.64 3.27
CA GLU A 156 -6.05 17.83 4.05
C GLU A 156 -5.30 17.93 5.39
N GLY A 157 -4.31 17.08 5.56
CA GLY A 157 -3.36 17.13 6.68
C GLY A 157 -3.55 16.03 7.72
N THR A 158 -4.39 15.03 7.47
CA THR A 158 -4.54 13.84 8.31
C THR A 158 -3.77 12.67 7.74
N VAL A 159 -3.13 11.88 8.59
CA VAL A 159 -2.49 10.60 8.23
C VAL A 159 -3.00 9.48 9.13
N LEU A 160 -3.27 8.31 8.57
CA LEU A 160 -3.49 7.06 9.30
C LEU A 160 -2.15 6.35 9.47
N LEU A 161 -1.91 5.82 10.65
CA LEU A 161 -0.72 5.06 11.05
C LEU A 161 -1.14 3.87 11.91
N THR A 162 -0.27 2.87 12.05
CA THR A 162 -0.42 1.82 13.06
C THR A 162 0.72 1.88 14.08
N GLU A 163 0.40 1.60 15.35
CA GLU A 163 1.39 1.57 16.43
C GLU A 163 2.38 0.43 16.23
N SER A 164 1.88 -0.73 15.83
CA SER A 164 2.69 -1.94 15.62
C SER A 164 3.80 -1.76 14.57
N VAL A 165 3.58 -0.93 13.55
CA VAL A 165 4.59 -0.61 12.55
C VAL A 165 5.49 0.54 13.03
N GLN A 166 4.90 1.70 13.29
CA GLN A 166 5.66 2.93 13.48
C GLN A 166 6.48 2.95 14.78
N LEU A 167 5.97 2.27 15.82
CA LEU A 167 6.63 2.15 17.13
C LEU A 167 7.22 0.75 17.36
N GLY A 168 7.20 -0.10 16.32
CA GLY A 168 7.77 -1.44 16.37
C GLY A 168 9.27 -1.42 16.66
N PRO A 169 9.74 -2.23 17.63
CA PRO A 169 11.16 -2.26 18.01
C PRO A 169 12.07 -2.74 16.87
N GLU A 170 11.54 -3.49 15.93
CA GLU A 170 12.25 -4.00 14.76
C GLU A 170 12.47 -2.91 13.68
N ARG A 171 11.61 -1.85 13.69
CA ARG A 171 11.74 -0.71 12.78
C ARG A 171 12.37 0.49 13.46
N ASN A 172 11.75 0.98 14.53
CA ASN A 172 12.11 2.27 15.12
C ASN A 172 12.43 2.17 16.63
N PRO A 173 13.44 1.38 17.02
CA PRO A 173 13.80 1.23 18.42
C PRO A 173 14.20 2.58 19.03
N GLY A 174 13.52 2.93 20.12
CA GLY A 174 13.82 4.17 20.86
C GLY A 174 13.20 5.46 20.30
N TRP A 175 12.42 5.39 19.21
CA TRP A 175 11.62 6.53 18.79
C TRP A 175 10.36 6.64 19.64
N THR A 176 10.04 7.86 20.08
CA THR A 176 8.76 8.13 20.73
C THR A 176 7.69 8.44 19.69
N ARG A 177 6.41 8.36 20.10
CA ARG A 177 5.27 8.72 19.23
C ARG A 177 5.42 10.14 18.69
N GLU A 178 5.80 11.08 19.52
CA GLU A 178 5.99 12.49 19.15
C GLU A 178 7.12 12.67 18.13
N GLN A 179 8.18 11.88 18.22
CA GLN A 179 9.28 11.90 17.25
C GLN A 179 8.84 11.33 15.91
N VAL A 180 8.09 10.21 15.91
CA VAL A 180 7.51 9.63 14.69
C VAL A 180 6.55 10.62 14.03
N GLU A 181 5.63 11.21 14.80
CA GLU A 181 4.69 12.22 14.28
C GLU A 181 5.43 13.41 13.67
N ALA A 182 6.45 13.94 14.36
CA ALA A 182 7.23 15.07 13.86
C ALA A 182 7.92 14.74 12.53
N GLU A 183 8.49 13.53 12.38
CA GLU A 183 9.13 13.10 11.14
C GLU A 183 8.10 12.89 10.03
N VAL A 184 7.02 12.13 10.28
CA VAL A 184 5.94 11.88 9.31
C VAL A 184 5.31 13.19 8.86
N HIS A 185 4.96 14.10 9.79
CA HIS A 185 4.39 15.40 9.45
C HIS A 185 5.38 16.27 8.66
N GLY A 186 6.65 16.20 9.03
CA GLY A 186 7.73 16.89 8.33
C GLY A 186 7.92 16.42 6.90
N MET A 187 7.78 15.14 6.64
CA MET A 187 7.96 14.55 5.32
C MET A 187 6.69 14.62 4.47
N LEU A 188 5.52 14.32 5.03
CA LEU A 188 4.27 14.20 4.26
C LEU A 188 3.44 15.50 4.19
N GLY A 189 3.82 16.55 4.95
CA GLY A 189 3.03 17.79 5.03
C GLY A 189 1.70 17.63 5.77
N THR A 190 1.58 16.61 6.60
CA THR A 190 0.43 16.38 7.48
C THR A 190 0.59 17.14 8.80
N ARG A 191 -0.42 17.14 9.68
CA ARG A 191 -0.39 17.81 10.97
C ARG A 191 -1.21 17.11 12.06
N LYS A 192 -1.86 15.99 11.69
CA LYS A 192 -2.59 15.12 12.61
C LYS A 192 -2.43 13.68 12.22
N ALA A 193 -2.00 12.85 13.16
CA ALA A 193 -1.99 11.40 13.02
C ALA A 193 -3.20 10.77 13.74
N ILE A 194 -3.82 9.80 13.11
CA ILE A 194 -4.77 8.87 13.71
C ILE A 194 -4.05 7.52 13.80
N TRP A 195 -3.88 7.05 15.01
CA TRP A 195 -3.13 5.84 15.31
C TRP A 195 -4.08 4.66 15.52
N LEU A 196 -3.97 3.64 14.71
CA LEU A 196 -4.61 2.35 14.93
C LEU A 196 -3.67 1.46 15.75
N PRO A 197 -4.19 0.61 16.65
CA PRO A 197 -3.33 -0.23 17.49
C PRO A 197 -2.46 -1.20 16.69
N ARG A 198 -3.07 -1.92 15.75
CA ARG A 198 -2.40 -2.97 14.97
C ARG A 198 -3.19 -3.38 13.72
N GLY A 199 -2.53 -4.16 12.84
CA GLY A 199 -3.13 -4.81 11.67
C GLY A 199 -3.83 -6.14 11.98
N LEU A 200 -4.11 -6.92 10.93
CA LEU A 200 -4.79 -8.23 11.02
C LEU A 200 -3.84 -9.31 11.55
N THR A 201 -4.40 -10.37 12.14
CA THR A 201 -3.64 -11.43 12.81
C THR A 201 -2.71 -12.18 11.86
N ALA A 202 -3.14 -12.45 10.62
CA ALA A 202 -2.33 -13.17 9.65
C ALA A 202 -1.12 -12.37 9.14
N ASP A 203 -1.08 -11.05 9.38
CA ASP A 203 0.05 -10.17 9.06
C ASP A 203 1.23 -10.27 10.05
N TYR A 204 1.14 -11.17 11.04
CA TYR A 204 2.17 -11.37 12.07
C TYR A 204 2.64 -12.81 12.12
N PRO A 205 3.92 -13.06 12.53
CA PRO A 205 4.39 -14.42 12.78
C PRO A 205 3.47 -15.19 13.74
N PRO A 206 3.26 -16.50 13.56
CA PRO A 206 3.92 -17.37 12.58
C PRO A 206 3.20 -17.47 11.21
N HIS A 207 2.33 -16.53 10.84
CA HIS A 207 1.44 -16.59 9.69
C HIS A 207 2.10 -15.99 8.43
N GLY A 208 3.04 -16.69 7.82
CA GLY A 208 3.53 -16.30 6.48
C GLY A 208 4.38 -15.01 6.41
N TYR A 209 4.31 -14.35 5.27
CA TYR A 209 5.04 -13.14 4.95
C TYR A 209 4.16 -11.92 5.27
N GLY A 210 4.46 -11.18 6.32
CA GLY A 210 3.63 -10.06 6.74
C GLY A 210 4.42 -8.78 6.95
N THR A 211 3.69 -7.67 7.06
CA THR A 211 4.24 -6.32 7.25
C THR A 211 4.31 -5.90 8.71
N LEU A 212 3.77 -6.71 9.62
CA LEU A 212 3.58 -6.43 11.04
C LEU A 212 2.56 -5.31 11.29
N GLY A 213 1.58 -5.15 10.40
CA GLY A 213 0.42 -4.30 10.62
C GLY A 213 0.31 -3.04 9.79
N HIS A 214 0.66 -3.10 8.50
CA HIS A 214 0.42 -1.97 7.60
C HIS A 214 -1.03 -1.47 7.64
N VAL A 215 -1.20 -0.14 7.59
CA VAL A 215 -2.53 0.47 7.67
C VAL A 215 -3.36 0.22 6.41
N ASP A 216 -2.74 0.06 5.25
CA ASP A 216 -3.40 -0.12 3.95
C ASP A 216 -4.15 -1.46 3.79
N ILE A 217 -3.99 -2.38 4.75
CA ILE A 217 -4.78 -3.61 4.83
C ILE A 217 -6.03 -3.41 5.69
N VAL A 218 -5.99 -2.50 6.67
CA VAL A 218 -7.07 -2.34 7.67
C VAL A 218 -7.92 -1.09 7.48
N ALA A 219 -7.34 0.01 6.96
CA ALA A 219 -8.07 1.27 6.78
C ALA A 219 -7.45 2.17 5.69
N ALA A 220 -8.31 2.85 4.93
CA ALA A 220 -7.90 3.82 3.92
C ALA A 220 -8.89 4.99 3.85
N PHE A 221 -8.42 6.20 3.55
CA PHE A 221 -9.31 7.32 3.26
C PHE A 221 -9.98 7.13 1.89
N ALA A 222 -11.30 7.28 1.83
CA ALA A 222 -12.04 7.35 0.57
C ALA A 222 -12.20 8.82 0.10
N ARG A 223 -12.25 9.76 1.04
CA ARG A 223 -12.24 11.21 0.86
C ARG A 223 -11.98 11.87 2.22
N PRO A 224 -11.73 13.20 2.29
CA PRO A 224 -11.51 13.86 3.57
C PRO A 224 -12.68 13.61 4.54
N GLY A 225 -12.35 13.14 5.76
CA GLY A 225 -13.32 12.80 6.80
C GLY A 225 -14.06 11.47 6.61
N VAL A 226 -13.77 10.68 5.57
CA VAL A 226 -14.40 9.36 5.33
C VAL A 226 -13.32 8.30 5.18
N VAL A 227 -13.38 7.26 6.00
CA VAL A 227 -12.46 6.13 6.03
C VAL A 227 -13.23 4.85 5.72
N VAL A 228 -12.72 4.03 4.79
CA VAL A 228 -13.13 2.63 4.66
C VAL A 228 -12.31 1.81 5.63
N ALA A 229 -12.95 0.89 6.35
CA ALA A 229 -12.28 0.06 7.34
C ALA A 229 -12.68 -1.40 7.21
N HIS A 230 -11.68 -2.29 7.28
CA HIS A 230 -11.87 -3.73 7.30
C HIS A 230 -12.66 -4.16 8.54
N THR A 231 -13.63 -5.06 8.38
CA THR A 231 -14.38 -5.66 9.49
C THR A 231 -14.44 -7.16 9.33
N GLN A 232 -14.33 -7.86 10.47
CA GLN A 232 -14.50 -9.30 10.54
C GLN A 232 -15.80 -9.63 11.27
N PRO A 233 -16.86 -10.06 10.56
CA PRO A 233 -18.17 -10.29 11.19
C PRO A 233 -18.26 -11.59 11.99
N ASP A 234 -17.36 -12.55 11.80
CA ASP A 234 -17.36 -13.80 12.55
C ASP A 234 -16.71 -13.61 13.94
N PRO A 235 -17.47 -13.72 15.04
CA PRO A 235 -16.93 -13.54 16.39
C PRO A 235 -15.93 -14.63 16.82
N ALA A 236 -15.85 -15.75 16.10
CA ALA A 236 -14.87 -16.79 16.36
C ALA A 236 -13.51 -16.51 15.66
N HIS A 237 -13.47 -15.56 14.73
CA HIS A 237 -12.25 -15.19 14.04
C HIS A 237 -11.37 -14.30 14.92
N PRO A 238 -10.03 -14.52 14.95
CA PRO A 238 -9.12 -13.72 15.78
C PRO A 238 -9.14 -12.22 15.47
N ASP A 239 -9.50 -11.83 14.23
CA ASP A 239 -9.56 -10.43 13.82
C ASP A 239 -10.87 -9.73 14.20
N HIS A 240 -11.86 -10.43 14.73
CA HIS A 240 -13.15 -9.82 15.09
C HIS A 240 -12.99 -8.66 16.08
N GLU A 241 -12.24 -8.89 17.14
CA GLU A 241 -12.02 -7.88 18.19
C GLU A 241 -11.17 -6.72 17.68
N VAL A 242 -10.04 -7.00 17.03
CA VAL A 242 -9.13 -5.93 16.54
C VAL A 242 -9.79 -5.06 15.47
N CYS A 243 -10.60 -5.63 14.59
CA CYS A 243 -11.38 -4.85 13.63
C CYS A 243 -12.40 -3.96 14.33
N GLY A 244 -13.09 -4.49 15.35
CA GLY A 244 -14.02 -3.72 16.18
C GLY A 244 -13.35 -2.56 16.91
N GLU A 245 -12.17 -2.78 17.49
CA GLU A 245 -11.36 -1.74 18.14
C GLU A 245 -10.94 -0.66 17.16
N ASN A 246 -10.42 -1.03 15.99
CA ASN A 246 -10.01 -0.08 14.95
C ASN A 246 -11.19 0.78 14.49
N VAL A 247 -12.35 0.19 14.23
CA VAL A 247 -13.57 0.93 13.83
C VAL A 247 -14.04 1.87 14.95
N ALA A 248 -14.09 1.41 16.20
CA ALA A 248 -14.48 2.23 17.33
C ALA A 248 -13.54 3.42 17.54
N LEU A 249 -12.23 3.18 17.41
CA LEU A 249 -11.22 4.22 17.51
C LEU A 249 -11.40 5.25 16.37
N LEU A 250 -11.49 4.83 15.12
CA LEU A 250 -11.71 5.72 13.99
C LEU A 250 -12.94 6.62 14.20
N ARG A 251 -14.07 6.06 14.62
CA ARG A 251 -15.31 6.80 14.90
C ARG A 251 -15.17 7.81 16.02
N SER A 252 -14.24 7.61 16.95
CA SER A 252 -13.98 8.56 18.04
C SER A 252 -13.08 9.73 17.64
N GLN A 253 -12.46 9.67 16.47
CA GLN A 253 -11.49 10.66 16.01
C GLN A 253 -12.13 11.79 15.19
N THR A 254 -11.33 12.84 15.04
CA THR A 254 -11.57 13.89 14.07
C THR A 254 -10.37 13.97 13.11
N ASP A 255 -10.58 14.50 11.93
CA ASP A 255 -9.50 14.82 11.01
C ASP A 255 -8.73 16.09 11.41
N ALA A 256 -7.72 16.47 10.64
CA ALA A 256 -6.91 17.66 10.87
C ALA A 256 -7.68 19.00 10.75
N ARG A 257 -8.93 18.97 10.25
CA ARG A 257 -9.84 20.12 10.19
C ARG A 257 -10.92 20.10 11.26
N GLY A 258 -10.90 19.09 12.15
CA GLY A 258 -11.86 18.93 13.24
C GLY A 258 -13.19 18.28 12.85
N ARG A 259 -13.31 17.70 11.62
CA ARG A 259 -14.49 16.92 11.23
C ARG A 259 -14.43 15.55 11.86
N GLY A 260 -15.56 15.04 12.37
CA GLY A 260 -15.65 13.64 12.82
C GLY A 260 -15.41 12.68 11.64
N ILE A 261 -14.78 11.55 11.93
CA ILE A 261 -14.53 10.51 10.92
C ILE A 261 -15.80 9.68 10.71
N GLU A 262 -16.31 9.68 9.48
CA GLU A 262 -17.28 8.71 8.98
C GLU A 262 -16.55 7.41 8.63
N VAL A 263 -16.97 6.28 9.21
CA VAL A 263 -16.38 4.97 8.92
C VAL A 263 -17.35 4.14 8.11
N VAL A 264 -16.91 3.78 6.89
CA VAL A 264 -17.62 2.84 6.02
C VAL A 264 -17.00 1.46 6.20
N GLU A 265 -17.76 0.56 6.80
CA GLU A 265 -17.31 -0.80 7.08
C GLU A 265 -17.33 -1.67 5.84
N ILE A 266 -16.21 -2.36 5.58
CA ILE A 266 -16.05 -3.32 4.49
C ILE A 266 -15.83 -4.70 5.10
N PRO A 267 -16.85 -5.58 5.09
CA PRO A 267 -16.73 -6.92 5.62
C PRO A 267 -15.66 -7.74 4.89
N ALA A 268 -14.86 -8.48 5.66
CA ALA A 268 -13.91 -9.46 5.13
C ALA A 268 -14.57 -10.44 4.17
N PRO A 269 -13.85 -11.04 3.21
CA PRO A 269 -14.32 -12.21 2.45
C PRO A 269 -14.80 -13.35 3.38
N THR A 270 -15.56 -14.29 2.84
CA THR A 270 -16.01 -15.47 3.61
C THR A 270 -14.91 -16.52 3.75
N VAL A 271 -13.91 -16.50 2.86
CA VAL A 271 -12.70 -17.33 2.96
C VAL A 271 -11.83 -16.79 4.08
N LEU A 272 -11.64 -17.59 5.12
CA LEU A 272 -10.92 -17.20 6.33
C LEU A 272 -9.57 -17.91 6.46
N THR A 273 -9.40 -19.04 5.79
CA THR A 273 -8.18 -19.86 5.84
C THR A 273 -7.84 -20.43 4.47
N ASP A 274 -6.55 -20.64 4.24
CA ASP A 274 -6.00 -21.43 3.14
C ASP A 274 -5.14 -22.59 3.67
N ASP A 275 -4.30 -23.19 2.81
CA ASP A 275 -3.41 -24.28 3.19
C ASP A 275 -2.32 -23.88 4.21
N HIS A 276 -2.10 -22.58 4.42
CA HIS A 276 -1.12 -22.01 5.35
C HIS A 276 -1.73 -21.49 6.66
N GLY A 277 -3.05 -21.46 6.79
CA GLY A 277 -3.75 -21.00 7.99
C GLY A 277 -4.71 -19.83 7.74
N TRP A 278 -4.77 -18.89 8.68
CA TRP A 278 -5.58 -17.68 8.53
C TRP A 278 -5.08 -16.79 7.41
N VAL A 279 -6.00 -16.24 6.60
CA VAL A 279 -5.68 -15.27 5.55
C VAL A 279 -6.08 -13.86 6.00
N ASP A 280 -5.32 -12.86 5.54
CA ASP A 280 -5.58 -11.44 5.77
C ASP A 280 -6.26 -10.76 4.57
N TYR A 281 -7.05 -11.50 3.80
CA TYR A 281 -7.77 -11.01 2.62
C TYR A 281 -8.59 -9.78 2.94
N SER A 282 -8.25 -8.66 2.30
CA SER A 282 -8.87 -7.37 2.57
C SER A 282 -9.19 -6.60 1.28
N TYR A 283 -10.45 -6.18 1.15
CA TYR A 283 -10.86 -5.25 0.09
C TYR A 283 -10.33 -3.81 0.32
N ILE A 284 -9.77 -3.53 1.52
CA ILE A 284 -9.15 -2.23 1.80
C ILE A 284 -7.88 -2.05 0.98
N ASN A 285 -7.15 -3.13 0.69
CA ASN A 285 -5.92 -3.08 -0.10
C ASN A 285 -6.20 -2.93 -1.61
N HIS A 286 -7.11 -2.00 -1.96
CA HIS A 286 -7.44 -1.58 -3.32
C HIS A 286 -6.52 -0.46 -3.79
N TYR A 287 -6.56 -0.15 -5.09
CA TYR A 287 -5.81 0.94 -5.68
C TYR A 287 -6.72 1.90 -6.44
N LEU A 288 -6.60 3.20 -6.14
CA LEU A 288 -7.28 4.26 -6.86
C LEU A 288 -6.38 4.76 -8.00
N CYS A 289 -6.88 4.71 -9.24
CA CYS A 289 -6.21 5.28 -10.41
C CYS A 289 -7.13 6.25 -11.14
N ASN A 290 -6.62 6.99 -12.13
CA ASN A 290 -7.40 8.01 -12.86
C ASN A 290 -8.70 7.43 -13.46
N GLY A 291 -9.85 7.73 -12.84
CA GLY A 291 -11.15 7.22 -13.28
C GLY A 291 -11.43 5.75 -12.98
N GLY A 292 -10.57 5.06 -12.23
CA GLY A 292 -10.73 3.66 -11.85
C GLY A 292 -10.51 3.37 -10.37
N VAL A 293 -11.07 2.26 -9.93
CA VAL A 293 -10.73 1.56 -8.68
C VAL A 293 -10.37 0.13 -9.06
N VAL A 294 -9.13 -0.28 -8.81
CA VAL A 294 -8.71 -1.69 -8.96
C VAL A 294 -8.87 -2.35 -7.60
N LEU A 295 -9.91 -3.15 -7.46
CA LEU A 295 -10.35 -3.76 -6.21
C LEU A 295 -9.92 -5.22 -6.14
N CYS A 296 -9.42 -5.65 -4.99
CA CYS A 296 -9.12 -7.05 -4.73
C CYS A 296 -10.39 -7.90 -4.86
N GLY A 297 -10.31 -8.99 -5.62
CA GLY A 297 -11.30 -10.05 -5.70
C GLY A 297 -10.71 -11.35 -5.16
N PHE A 298 -11.55 -12.17 -4.55
CA PHE A 298 -11.12 -13.40 -3.88
C PHE A 298 -11.90 -14.64 -4.35
N ASP A 299 -12.66 -14.51 -5.46
CA ASP A 299 -13.61 -15.53 -5.91
C ASP A 299 -14.62 -15.87 -4.80
N ASP A 300 -15.08 -14.84 -4.11
CA ASP A 300 -15.87 -14.89 -2.89
C ASP A 300 -17.26 -14.28 -3.11
N PRO A 301 -18.32 -14.84 -2.50
CA PRO A 301 -19.67 -14.27 -2.59
C PRO A 301 -19.79 -12.79 -2.16
N ARG A 302 -18.84 -12.29 -1.36
CA ARG A 302 -18.79 -10.87 -0.93
C ARG A 302 -18.10 -9.94 -1.89
N ASP A 303 -17.41 -10.44 -2.92
CA ASP A 303 -16.71 -9.61 -3.90
C ASP A 303 -17.64 -8.54 -4.51
N GLU A 304 -18.83 -8.96 -4.97
CA GLU A 304 -19.80 -8.02 -5.57
C GLU A 304 -20.42 -7.06 -4.54
N ASN A 305 -20.56 -7.49 -3.28
CA ASN A 305 -20.98 -6.59 -2.20
C ASN A 305 -19.96 -5.50 -1.95
N ALA A 306 -18.67 -5.86 -1.83
CA ALA A 306 -17.57 -4.91 -1.69
C ALA A 306 -17.52 -3.96 -2.90
N ALA A 307 -17.56 -4.49 -4.11
CA ALA A 307 -17.58 -3.69 -5.33
C ALA A 307 -18.77 -2.70 -5.36
N GLY A 308 -19.94 -3.13 -4.88
CA GLY A 308 -21.12 -2.28 -4.73
C GLY A 308 -20.93 -1.12 -3.75
N ILE A 309 -20.19 -1.34 -2.65
CA ILE A 309 -19.83 -0.27 -1.71
C ILE A 309 -18.86 0.71 -2.38
N PHE A 310 -17.81 0.24 -3.05
CA PHE A 310 -16.85 1.09 -3.75
C PHE A 310 -17.49 1.90 -4.89
N ARG A 311 -18.44 1.34 -5.64
CA ARG A 311 -19.20 2.11 -6.66
C ARG A 311 -20.03 3.25 -6.05
N ARG A 312 -20.53 3.11 -4.84
CA ARG A 312 -21.24 4.20 -4.15
C ARG A 312 -20.28 5.25 -3.58
N LEU A 313 -19.09 4.83 -3.12
CA LEU A 313 -18.08 5.75 -2.62
C LEU A 313 -17.42 6.57 -3.73
N PHE A 314 -17.24 5.97 -4.90
CA PHE A 314 -16.57 6.56 -6.05
C PHE A 314 -17.43 6.48 -7.31
N PRO A 315 -18.58 7.19 -7.36
CA PRO A 315 -19.53 7.06 -8.46
C PRO A 315 -18.99 7.52 -9.82
N GLU A 316 -17.91 8.30 -9.83
CA GLU A 316 -17.21 8.77 -11.03
C GLU A 316 -16.10 7.81 -11.51
N ARG A 317 -15.83 6.71 -10.77
CA ARG A 317 -14.78 5.75 -11.09
C ARG A 317 -15.37 4.39 -11.48
N THR A 318 -14.70 3.73 -12.40
CA THR A 318 -15.03 2.35 -12.78
C THR A 318 -14.38 1.38 -11.79
N VAL A 319 -15.17 0.61 -11.07
CA VAL A 319 -14.66 -0.44 -10.17
C VAL A 319 -14.39 -1.71 -10.96
N THR A 320 -13.16 -2.20 -10.90
CA THR A 320 -12.70 -3.43 -11.56
C THR A 320 -12.18 -4.39 -10.51
N LEU A 321 -12.81 -5.55 -10.35
CA LEU A 321 -12.31 -6.65 -9.52
C LEU A 321 -11.17 -7.37 -10.26
N VAL A 322 -10.07 -7.60 -9.55
CA VAL A 322 -8.92 -8.39 -10.02
C VAL A 322 -8.61 -9.45 -8.96
N ASP A 323 -8.44 -10.70 -9.38
CA ASP A 323 -8.10 -11.79 -8.46
C ASP A 323 -6.77 -11.49 -7.74
N ALA A 324 -6.85 -11.33 -6.42
CA ALA A 324 -5.74 -10.97 -5.57
C ALA A 324 -5.24 -12.12 -4.68
N ARG A 325 -5.84 -13.32 -4.78
CA ARG A 325 -5.48 -14.46 -3.92
C ARG A 325 -3.99 -14.81 -3.98
N THR A 326 -3.44 -14.86 -5.19
CA THR A 326 -2.00 -15.14 -5.39
C THR A 326 -1.11 -14.00 -4.85
N ILE A 327 -1.59 -12.75 -4.90
CA ILE A 327 -0.84 -11.61 -4.36
C ILE A 327 -0.82 -11.69 -2.83
N PHE A 328 -1.97 -11.94 -2.20
CA PHE A 328 -2.07 -12.10 -0.74
C PHE A 328 -1.29 -13.31 -0.22
N ALA A 329 -1.21 -14.39 -0.97
CA ALA A 329 -0.35 -15.53 -0.62
C ALA A 329 1.15 -15.16 -0.53
N GLY A 330 1.56 -14.10 -1.22
CA GLY A 330 2.91 -13.52 -1.12
C GLY A 330 3.08 -12.48 0.00
N GLY A 331 2.02 -12.13 0.74
CA GLY A 331 2.09 -11.23 1.91
C GLY A 331 1.46 -9.85 1.73
N GLY A 332 0.66 -9.60 0.69
CA GLY A 332 0.00 -8.32 0.50
C GLY A 332 -1.03 -8.33 -0.63
N GLY A 333 -1.58 -7.17 -0.99
CA GLY A 333 -2.62 -7.05 -2.01
C GLY A 333 -2.25 -6.10 -3.16
N ILE A 334 -3.28 -5.62 -3.85
CA ILE A 334 -3.12 -4.76 -5.04
C ILE A 334 -2.47 -3.42 -4.71
N HIS A 335 -2.81 -2.81 -3.57
CA HIS A 335 -2.18 -1.55 -3.12
C HIS A 335 -0.68 -1.73 -2.87
N CYS A 336 -0.29 -2.85 -2.26
CA CYS A 336 1.11 -3.14 -1.92
C CYS A 336 2.04 -3.23 -3.15
N ILE A 337 1.51 -3.61 -4.32
CA ILE A 337 2.30 -3.75 -5.55
C ILE A 337 2.25 -2.52 -6.46
N THR A 338 1.52 -1.47 -6.07
CA THR A 338 1.30 -0.26 -6.88
C THR A 338 1.74 0.99 -6.13
N GLN A 339 2.32 1.97 -6.85
CA GLN A 339 2.71 3.26 -6.29
C GLN A 339 2.36 4.37 -7.28
N GLN A 340 1.50 5.30 -6.86
CA GLN A 340 1.10 6.43 -7.68
C GLN A 340 2.16 7.52 -7.73
N GLN A 341 2.44 8.04 -8.92
CA GLN A 341 3.13 9.30 -9.13
C GLN A 341 2.07 10.38 -9.41
N PRO A 342 1.94 11.41 -8.57
CA PRO A 342 0.96 12.46 -8.80
C PRO A 342 1.35 13.30 -10.01
N ARG A 343 0.35 13.87 -10.67
CA ARG A 343 0.54 14.92 -11.67
C ARG A 343 0.80 16.25 -10.97
N VAL A 344 1.77 17.00 -11.46
CA VAL A 344 2.12 18.35 -11.01
C VAL A 344 1.70 19.38 -12.03
#